data_0cbdd3d043b38b9e18344f17c8044497
#
_entry.id   0cbdd3d043b38b9e18344f17c8044497
#
_cell.length_a   1.000
_cell.length_b   1.000
_cell.length_c   1.000
_cell.angle_alpha   90.00
_cell.angle_beta   90.00
_cell.angle_gamma   90.00
#
_symmetry.space_group_name_H-M   'P 1'
#
loop_
_entity.id
_entity.type
_entity.pdbx_description
1 polymer ?
#
loop_
_entity_poly.entity_id
_entity_poly.type
_entity_poly.pdbx_seq_one_letter_code
_entity_poly.pdbx_strand_id
1 'polypeptide(L)'
;MEFLVAGFEIIEQESGLEGIFKQAELPGRICYGSQDKMAPGTAEKFVNGLMKSNHGAPLEHGSVYLKADDEYHGNPLDKYRDNPYSKLRSVNGTKYVSTNLRVLFENGWLKDLEDYLCEPTEYHEKRYTVRFTVD
;
A
#
# COMPACT_ATOMS: atom_id res chain seq x y z
N MET A 1 -39.76 -2.50 14.20
CA MET A 1 -38.44 -3.18 14.23
C MET A 1 -37.61 -2.70 13.06
N GLU A 2 -36.44 -2.20 13.34
CA GLU A 2 -35.50 -1.81 12.29
C GLU A 2 -34.52 -2.95 12.02
N PHE A 3 -34.28 -3.22 10.75
CA PHE A 3 -33.27 -4.17 10.33
C PHE A 3 -32.03 -3.45 9.85
N LEU A 4 -30.88 -3.79 10.41
CA LEU A 4 -29.59 -3.29 9.94
C LEU A 4 -29.09 -4.21 8.84
N VAL A 5 -28.67 -3.61 7.72
CA VAL A 5 -28.11 -4.35 6.60
C VAL A 5 -26.60 -4.16 6.62
N ALA A 6 -25.89 -5.25 6.80
CA ALA A 6 -24.44 -5.26 6.72
C ALA A 6 -24.00 -5.33 5.26
N GLY A 7 -23.00 -4.58 4.92
CA GLY A 7 -22.41 -4.58 3.58
C GLY A 7 -20.94 -4.24 3.61
N PHE A 8 -20.37 -4.09 2.45
CA PHE A 8 -18.99 -3.61 2.32
C PHE A 8 -18.83 -2.82 1.03
N GLU A 9 -17.80 -2.00 1.00
CA GLU A 9 -17.36 -1.32 -0.22
C GLU A 9 -15.86 -1.52 -0.39
N ILE A 10 -15.43 -1.62 -1.64
CA ILE A 10 -14.00 -1.65 -1.98
C ILE A 10 -13.56 -0.22 -2.21
N ILE A 11 -12.52 0.18 -1.49
CA ILE A 11 -11.90 1.50 -1.67
C ILE A 11 -10.78 1.34 -2.68
N GLU A 12 -10.99 1.82 -3.90
CA GLU A 12 -10.00 1.70 -4.96
C GLU A 12 -8.87 2.70 -4.75
N GLN A 13 -7.63 2.19 -4.89
CA GLN A 13 -6.45 3.01 -4.79
C GLN A 13 -6.19 3.73 -6.10
N GLU A 14 -5.98 5.05 -6.04
CA GLU A 14 -5.56 5.83 -7.19
C GLU A 14 -4.13 5.48 -7.59
N SER A 15 -3.76 5.84 -8.82
CA SER A 15 -2.43 5.54 -9.38
C SER A 15 -1.31 6.30 -8.67
N GLY A 16 -0.11 5.69 -8.70
CA GLY A 16 1.13 6.32 -8.30
C GLY A 16 1.31 6.51 -6.80
N LEU A 17 2.35 7.26 -6.46
CA LEU A 17 2.75 7.49 -5.07
C LEU A 17 1.65 8.21 -4.28
N GLU A 18 1.00 9.19 -4.87
CA GLU A 18 -0.10 9.92 -4.24
C GLU A 18 -1.26 8.98 -3.89
N GLY A 19 -1.57 8.02 -4.77
CA GLY A 19 -2.60 7.02 -4.51
C GLY A 19 -2.27 6.14 -3.32
N ILE A 20 -1.00 5.76 -3.16
CA ILE A 20 -0.54 4.98 -2.01
C ILE A 20 -0.76 5.76 -0.72
N PHE A 21 -0.38 7.03 -0.69
CA PHE A 21 -0.55 7.87 0.48
C PHE A 21 -2.01 8.12 0.83
N LYS A 22 -2.85 8.40 -0.15
CA LYS A 22 -4.30 8.57 0.06
C LYS A 22 -4.95 7.31 0.62
N GLN A 23 -4.54 6.15 0.13
CA GLN A 23 -5.08 4.89 0.59
C GLN A 23 -4.72 4.60 2.05
N ALA A 24 -3.56 5.03 2.51
CA ALA A 24 -3.15 4.93 3.90
C ALA A 24 -3.77 6.04 4.77
N GLU A 25 -4.01 7.22 4.20
CA GLU A 25 -4.61 8.34 4.91
C GLU A 25 -6.00 8.03 5.45
N LEU A 26 -6.87 7.46 4.63
CA LEU A 26 -8.26 7.20 5.02
C LEU A 26 -8.37 6.34 6.29
N PRO A 27 -7.80 5.13 6.37
CA PRO A 27 -7.87 4.34 7.61
C PRO A 27 -7.18 5.03 8.78
N GLY A 28 -6.09 5.74 8.56
CA GLY A 28 -5.43 6.51 9.61
C GLY A 28 -6.32 7.62 10.17
N ARG A 29 -7.00 8.35 9.30
CA ARG A 29 -7.94 9.40 9.71
C ARG A 29 -9.14 8.83 10.47
N ILE A 30 -9.62 7.65 10.05
CA ILE A 30 -10.70 6.96 10.75
C ILE A 30 -10.26 6.62 12.18
N CYS A 31 -9.04 6.10 12.36
CA CYS A 31 -8.50 5.80 13.69
C CYS A 31 -8.46 7.03 14.61
N TYR A 32 -8.16 8.20 14.05
CA TYR A 32 -8.06 9.44 14.84
C TYR A 32 -9.35 10.28 14.83
N GLY A 33 -10.42 9.82 14.16
CA GLY A 33 -11.66 10.58 14.05
C GLY A 33 -11.50 11.88 13.27
N SER A 34 -10.60 11.94 12.30
CA SER A 34 -10.27 13.15 11.57
C SER A 34 -10.52 13.07 10.05
N GLN A 35 -11.45 12.20 9.62
CA GLN A 35 -11.80 12.05 8.20
C GLN A 35 -12.22 13.35 7.54
N ASP A 36 -12.87 14.23 8.28
CA ASP A 36 -13.33 15.53 7.83
C ASP A 36 -12.20 16.50 7.46
N LYS A 37 -10.97 16.19 7.87
CA LYS A 37 -9.80 16.99 7.55
C LYS A 37 -9.08 16.58 6.28
N MET A 38 -9.55 15.51 5.63
CA MET A 38 -8.99 15.07 4.35
C MET A 38 -9.28 16.10 3.27
N ALA A 39 -8.26 16.44 2.50
CA ALA A 39 -8.34 17.37 1.40
C ALA A 39 -7.26 17.06 0.37
N PRO A 40 -7.33 17.63 -0.85
CA PRO A 40 -6.24 17.48 -1.79
C PRO A 40 -4.91 17.93 -1.19
N GLY A 41 -3.88 17.07 -1.28
CA GLY A 41 -2.54 17.39 -0.80
C GLY A 41 -2.26 17.10 0.66
N THR A 42 -3.22 16.59 1.45
CA THR A 42 -2.99 16.29 2.88
C THR A 42 -2.37 14.93 3.13
N ALA A 43 -2.42 14.01 2.17
CA ALA A 43 -2.08 12.61 2.39
C ALA A 43 -0.61 12.40 2.76
N GLU A 44 0.33 12.99 2.03
CA GLU A 44 1.76 12.79 2.26
C GLU A 44 2.18 13.26 3.65
N LYS A 45 1.74 14.44 4.05
CA LYS A 45 2.05 14.97 5.38
C LYS A 45 1.47 14.10 6.48
N PHE A 46 0.23 13.66 6.31
CA PHE A 46 -0.43 12.78 7.28
C PHE A 46 0.31 11.45 7.43
N VAL A 47 0.67 10.82 6.30
CA VAL A 47 1.38 9.54 6.29
C VAL A 47 2.77 9.68 6.91
N ASN A 48 3.48 10.77 6.62
CA ASN A 48 4.76 11.05 7.27
C ASN A 48 4.62 11.18 8.78
N GLY A 49 3.52 11.74 9.25
CA GLY A 49 3.19 11.80 10.68
C GLY A 49 2.98 10.42 11.30
N LEU A 50 2.29 9.53 10.58
CA LEU A 50 2.12 8.13 11.01
C LEU A 50 3.47 7.42 11.14
N MET A 51 4.37 7.63 10.19
CA MET A 51 5.71 7.04 10.24
C MET A 51 6.52 7.58 11.41
N LYS A 52 6.49 8.89 11.65
CA LYS A 52 7.20 9.51 12.77
C LYS A 52 6.72 9.00 14.12
N SER A 53 5.41 8.79 14.29
CA SER A 53 4.83 8.26 15.53
C SER A 53 4.86 6.74 15.60
N ASN A 54 5.46 6.09 14.60
CA ASN A 54 5.55 4.63 14.48
C ASN A 54 4.18 3.94 14.52
N HIS A 55 3.16 4.60 13.95
CA HIS A 55 1.81 4.05 13.85
C HIS A 55 1.64 3.36 12.49
N GLY A 56 2.06 2.08 12.42
CA GLY A 56 2.20 1.35 11.15
C GLY A 56 0.93 0.75 10.58
N ALA A 57 -0.09 0.47 11.41
CA ALA A 57 -1.27 -0.25 10.94
C ALA A 57 -1.98 0.40 9.74
N PRO A 58 -2.24 1.72 9.70
CA PRO A 58 -2.86 2.34 8.53
C PRO A 58 -2.00 2.25 7.27
N LEU A 59 -0.68 2.15 7.41
CA LEU A 59 0.23 2.05 6.27
C LEU A 59 0.03 0.76 5.48
N GLU A 60 -0.54 -0.28 6.09
CA GLU A 60 -0.82 -1.55 5.41
C GLU A 60 -1.80 -1.38 4.25
N HIS A 61 -2.65 -0.36 4.28
CA HIS A 61 -3.63 -0.09 3.23
C HIS A 61 -3.03 0.57 1.99
N GLY A 62 -1.85 1.17 2.09
CA GLY A 62 -1.12 1.67 0.93
C GLY A 62 -0.50 0.51 0.17
N SER A 63 -1.17 0.04 -0.88
CA SER A 63 -0.67 -1.08 -1.69
C SER A 63 0.48 -0.62 -2.59
N VAL A 64 1.55 -1.40 -2.62
CA VAL A 64 2.75 -1.07 -3.38
C VAL A 64 3.02 -2.19 -4.39
N TYR A 65 3.16 -1.80 -5.65
CA TYR A 65 3.49 -2.72 -6.74
C TYR A 65 4.84 -2.30 -7.33
N LEU A 66 5.77 -3.23 -7.34
CA LEU A 66 7.14 -2.98 -7.79
C LEU A 66 7.49 -3.92 -8.94
N LYS A 67 8.36 -3.44 -9.82
CA LYS A 67 8.83 -4.21 -10.98
C LYS A 67 10.30 -3.90 -11.20
N ALA A 68 11.10 -4.94 -11.41
CA ALA A 68 12.50 -4.79 -11.78
C ALA A 68 12.96 -5.96 -12.63
N ASP A 69 13.72 -5.67 -13.68
CA ASP A 69 14.34 -6.70 -14.49
C ASP A 69 15.54 -7.29 -13.74
N ASP A 70 15.85 -8.57 -14.02
CA ASP A 70 17.04 -9.20 -13.48
C ASP A 70 18.29 -8.48 -14.00
N GLU A 71 19.22 -8.21 -13.07
CA GLU A 71 20.48 -7.59 -13.37
C GLU A 71 21.62 -8.62 -13.27
N TYR A 72 22.82 -8.24 -13.71
CA TYR A 72 24.00 -9.10 -13.75
C TYR A 72 24.32 -9.74 -12.38
N HIS A 73 24.07 -9.05 -11.29
CA HIS A 73 24.32 -9.51 -9.92
C HIS A 73 23.07 -9.90 -9.15
N GLY A 74 21.98 -10.22 -9.86
CA GLY A 74 20.71 -10.59 -9.25
C GLY A 74 19.66 -9.48 -9.38
N ASN A 75 18.56 -9.63 -8.67
CA ASN A 75 17.45 -8.68 -8.76
C ASN A 75 17.31 -7.91 -7.44
N PRO A 76 17.18 -6.57 -7.48
CA PRO A 76 17.03 -5.77 -6.28
C PRO A 76 15.77 -6.07 -5.47
N LEU A 77 14.78 -6.75 -6.07
CA LEU A 77 13.54 -7.13 -5.38
C LEU A 77 13.62 -8.51 -4.70
N ASP A 78 14.73 -9.24 -4.83
CA ASP A 78 14.86 -10.57 -4.20
C ASP A 78 14.72 -10.54 -2.68
N LYS A 79 15.01 -9.41 -2.05
CA LYS A 79 14.83 -9.23 -0.59
C LYS A 79 13.38 -9.40 -0.13
N TYR A 80 12.41 -9.25 -1.03
CA TYR A 80 10.99 -9.44 -0.68
C TYR A 80 10.58 -10.91 -0.57
N ARG A 81 11.41 -11.83 -1.05
CA ARG A 81 11.08 -13.27 -1.10
C ARG A 81 10.74 -13.82 0.29
N ASP A 82 11.50 -13.45 1.30
CA ASP A 82 11.34 -13.97 2.65
C ASP A 82 10.43 -13.11 3.53
N ASN A 83 9.85 -12.04 2.97
CA ASN A 83 8.92 -11.21 3.70
C ASN A 83 7.51 -11.83 3.66
N PRO A 84 6.91 -12.15 4.84
CA PRO A 84 5.63 -12.87 4.88
C PRO A 84 4.44 -12.05 4.37
N TYR A 85 4.59 -10.72 4.27
CA TYR A 85 3.52 -9.81 3.85
C TYR A 85 3.66 -9.39 2.39
N SER A 86 4.65 -9.91 1.70
CA SER A 86 4.95 -9.59 0.30
C SER A 86 4.80 -10.83 -0.57
N LYS A 87 4.43 -10.59 -1.84
CA LYS A 87 4.37 -11.64 -2.85
C LYS A 87 5.31 -11.29 -3.98
N LEU A 88 6.24 -12.20 -4.26
CA LEU A 88 7.23 -12.06 -5.32
C LEU A 88 6.92 -13.05 -6.43
N ARG A 89 6.88 -12.57 -7.67
CA ARG A 89 6.66 -13.41 -8.84
C ARG A 89 7.72 -13.09 -9.89
N SER A 90 8.28 -14.16 -10.49
CA SER A 90 9.29 -14.04 -11.54
C SER A 90 8.70 -14.50 -12.88
N VAL A 91 8.79 -13.65 -13.90
CA VAL A 91 8.28 -13.95 -15.23
C VAL A 91 9.31 -13.47 -16.26
N ASN A 92 9.90 -14.42 -17.01
CA ASN A 92 10.84 -14.11 -18.10
C ASN A 92 11.95 -13.11 -17.71
N GLY A 93 12.56 -13.30 -16.53
CA GLY A 93 13.65 -12.44 -16.07
C GLY A 93 13.21 -11.13 -15.44
N THR A 94 11.92 -10.90 -15.27
CA THR A 94 11.39 -9.74 -14.58
C THR A 94 10.76 -10.18 -13.26
N LYS A 95 11.07 -9.46 -12.18
CA LYS A 95 10.46 -9.68 -10.87
C LYS A 95 9.33 -8.68 -10.64
N TYR A 96 8.24 -9.18 -10.09
CA TYR A 96 7.05 -8.41 -9.73
C TYR A 96 6.76 -8.61 -8.25
N VAL A 97 6.60 -7.52 -7.51
CA VAL A 97 6.32 -7.58 -6.08
C VAL A 97 5.01 -6.87 -5.77
N SER A 98 4.14 -7.55 -5.03
CA SER A 98 2.97 -6.94 -4.38
C SER A 98 3.25 -6.88 -2.89
N THR A 99 3.19 -5.69 -2.33
CA THR A 99 3.43 -5.45 -0.91
C THR A 99 2.63 -4.23 -0.44
N ASN A 100 3.00 -3.66 0.69
CA ASN A 100 2.35 -2.47 1.21
C ASN A 100 3.37 -1.51 1.83
N LEU A 101 2.93 -0.28 2.08
CA LEU A 101 3.79 0.79 2.56
C LEU A 101 4.41 0.48 3.93
N ARG A 102 3.69 -0.25 4.81
CA ARG A 102 4.22 -0.62 6.11
C ARG A 102 5.47 -1.49 5.99
N VAL A 103 5.46 -2.46 5.07
CA VAL A 103 6.62 -3.32 4.82
C VAL A 103 7.85 -2.50 4.44
N LEU A 104 7.68 -1.56 3.50
CA LEU A 104 8.79 -0.71 3.06
C LEU A 104 9.30 0.16 4.20
N PHE A 105 8.39 0.75 4.95
CA PHE A 105 8.75 1.60 6.08
C PHE A 105 9.51 0.82 7.17
N GLU A 106 8.98 -0.30 7.61
CA GLU A 106 9.56 -1.08 8.71
C GLU A 106 10.90 -1.73 8.36
N ASN A 107 11.13 -2.04 7.08
CA ASN A 107 12.36 -2.68 6.62
C ASN A 107 13.40 -1.68 6.09
N GLY A 108 13.08 -0.41 6.02
CA GLY A 108 14.00 0.59 5.47
C GLY A 108 14.10 0.55 3.94
N TRP A 109 13.04 0.11 3.27
CA TRP A 109 13.02 -0.08 1.80
C TRP A 109 12.21 1.00 1.06
N LEU A 110 11.95 2.13 1.69
CA LEU A 110 11.15 3.22 1.07
C LEU A 110 11.75 3.74 -0.24
N LYS A 111 13.06 3.63 -0.42
CA LYS A 111 13.70 4.04 -1.67
C LYS A 111 13.19 3.25 -2.88
N ASP A 112 12.69 2.05 -2.69
CA ASP A 112 12.13 1.24 -3.77
C ASP A 112 10.93 1.91 -4.43
N LEU A 113 10.25 2.83 -3.73
CA LEU A 113 9.18 3.63 -4.32
C LEU A 113 9.71 4.58 -5.42
N GLU A 114 10.93 5.05 -5.29
CA GLU A 114 11.55 5.89 -6.32
C GLU A 114 12.07 5.07 -7.50
N ASP A 115 12.63 3.91 -7.21
CA ASP A 115 13.40 3.15 -8.19
C ASP A 115 12.55 2.14 -8.98
N TYR A 116 11.52 1.53 -8.35
CA TYR A 116 10.83 0.36 -8.91
C TYR A 116 9.31 0.45 -8.92
N LEU A 117 8.71 1.54 -8.46
CA LEU A 117 7.26 1.67 -8.40
C LEU A 117 6.65 1.57 -9.79
N CYS A 118 5.60 0.75 -9.90
CA CYS A 118 4.83 0.61 -11.13
C CYS A 118 3.34 0.46 -10.82
N GLU A 119 2.52 0.53 -11.86
CA GLU A 119 1.11 0.21 -11.75
C GLU A 119 0.92 -1.31 -11.67
N PRO A 120 -0.16 -1.80 -11.04
CA PRO A 120 -0.42 -3.22 -10.98
C PRO A 120 -0.57 -3.82 -12.38
N THR A 121 0.09 -4.95 -12.62
CA THR A 121 0.02 -5.70 -13.86
C THR A 121 -0.67 -7.03 -13.62
N GLU A 122 -0.88 -7.82 -14.68
CA GLU A 122 -1.43 -9.17 -14.55
C GLU A 122 -0.56 -10.11 -13.72
N TYR A 123 0.72 -9.76 -13.53
CA TYR A 123 1.68 -10.59 -12.78
C TYR A 123 1.74 -10.23 -11.30
N HIS A 124 1.04 -9.18 -10.87
CA HIS A 124 0.95 -8.81 -9.46
C HIS A 124 -0.25 -9.48 -8.79
N GLU A 125 -0.08 -9.90 -7.55
CA GLU A 125 -1.20 -10.25 -6.70
C GLU A 125 -1.82 -8.94 -6.21
N LYS A 126 -3.01 -8.62 -6.71
CA LYS A 126 -3.68 -7.34 -6.40
C LYS A 126 -4.21 -7.32 -4.98
N ARG A 127 -4.10 -6.16 -4.34
CA ARG A 127 -4.53 -5.90 -2.97
C ARG A 127 -5.63 -4.87 -2.96
N TYR A 128 -6.57 -5.03 -2.03
CA TYR A 128 -7.73 -4.17 -1.92
C TYR A 128 -7.93 -3.72 -0.48
N THR A 129 -8.41 -2.49 -0.30
CA THR A 129 -8.90 -1.99 0.96
C THR A 129 -10.42 -2.13 0.97
N VAL A 130 -10.96 -2.69 2.04
CA VAL A 130 -12.39 -2.89 2.19
C VAL A 130 -12.88 -2.14 3.42
N ARG A 131 -14.00 -1.43 3.27
CA ARG A 131 -14.69 -0.82 4.39
C ARG A 131 -16.03 -1.51 4.58
N PHE A 132 -16.26 -1.99 5.79
CA PHE A 132 -17.56 -2.58 6.15
C PHE A 132 -18.55 -1.48 6.48
N THR A 133 -19.79 -1.66 6.03
CA THR A 133 -20.87 -0.70 6.23
C THR A 133 -22.05 -1.38 6.91
N VAL A 134 -22.79 -0.59 7.69
CA VAL A 134 -24.05 -1.04 8.32
C VAL A 134 -25.07 0.07 8.10
N ASP A 135 -26.11 -0.25 7.36
CA ASP A 135 -27.19 0.70 7.07
C ASP A 135 -28.45 0.38 7.87
#